data_6d44d212acefa3b07ab574fd84501abb
#
_entry.id   6d44d212acefa3b07ab574fd84501abb
#
_cell.length_a   1.000
_cell.length_b   1.000
_cell.length_c   1.000
_cell.angle_alpha   90.00
_cell.angle_beta   90.00
_cell.angle_gamma   90.00
#
_symmetry.space_group_name_H-M   'P 1'
#
loop_
_entity.id
_entity.type
_entity.pdbx_description
1 polymer ?
#
loop_
_entity_poly.entity_id
_entity_poly.type
_entity_poly.pdbx_seq_one_letter_code
_entity_poly.pdbx_strand_id
1 'polypeptide(L)'
;MKKNLNILSFCLLLLTIISGCKKEGNYPGGVISPYIAIFDVRDLYKGDDVTLTKGNLFGSDKITGVVVSDHSGGNLPEGLLILQDRRRLNQLRGIAVNIGAEAANYVPGDSVIINVDGGVLKRENGTLQITGVPAAAVTKVASGKDIPVNRVQASLINANPEKYESTLVAIVKGGFNPLPAPTDVLAGDKMLNDGFGNINLHTEASATIANNPAPILANLY
;
A
#
# COMPACT_ATOMS: atom_id res chain seq x y z
N MET A 1 40.99 -1.74 -62.04
CA MET A 1 41.10 -2.59 -60.88
C MET A 1 40.88 -1.89 -59.54
N LYS A 2 41.37 -0.65 -59.30
CA LYS A 2 41.16 0.07 -57.99
C LYS A 2 39.71 0.43 -57.68
N LYS A 3 38.86 0.73 -58.70
CA LYS A 3 37.46 1.13 -58.49
C LYS A 3 36.58 -0.03 -57.97
N ASN A 4 36.83 -1.24 -58.44
CA ASN A 4 36.07 -2.43 -58.00
C ASN A 4 36.48 -2.92 -56.60
N LEU A 5 37.70 -2.63 -56.17
CA LEU A 5 38.20 -2.95 -54.83
C LEU A 5 37.52 -2.09 -53.77
N ASN A 6 37.28 -0.80 -54.09
CA ASN A 6 36.59 0.12 -53.18
C ASN A 6 35.10 -0.22 -53.01
N ILE A 7 34.44 -0.71 -54.06
CA ILE A 7 33.03 -1.13 -53.99
C ILE A 7 32.91 -2.42 -53.16
N LEU A 8 33.86 -3.37 -53.36
CA LEU A 8 33.87 -4.61 -52.58
C LEU A 8 34.12 -4.35 -51.09
N SER A 9 35.03 -3.42 -50.76
CA SER A 9 35.31 -2.99 -49.36
C SER A 9 34.12 -2.28 -48.75
N PHE A 10 33.40 -1.46 -49.49
CA PHE A 10 32.21 -0.76 -49.03
C PHE A 10 31.04 -1.73 -48.80
N CYS A 11 30.83 -2.72 -49.65
CA CYS A 11 29.82 -3.77 -49.46
C CYS A 11 30.15 -4.66 -48.24
N LEU A 12 31.43 -4.97 -48.02
CA LEU A 12 31.86 -5.75 -46.85
C LEU A 12 31.63 -4.99 -45.52
N LEU A 13 31.82 -3.65 -45.54
CA LEU A 13 31.57 -2.79 -44.40
C LEU A 13 30.07 -2.66 -44.11
N LEU A 14 29.21 -2.63 -45.16
CA LEU A 14 27.77 -2.62 -45.00
C LEU A 14 27.21 -3.93 -44.42
N LEU A 15 27.80 -5.07 -44.72
CA LEU A 15 27.37 -6.36 -44.21
C LEU A 15 27.67 -6.53 -42.71
N THR A 16 28.67 -5.83 -42.16
CA THR A 16 28.97 -5.87 -40.72
C THR A 16 28.00 -5.05 -39.88
N ILE A 17 27.22 -4.10 -40.46
CA ILE A 17 26.26 -3.27 -39.78
C ILE A 17 24.90 -4.00 -39.58
N ILE A 18 24.62 -5.06 -40.37
CA ILE A 18 23.37 -5.82 -40.29
C ILE A 18 23.42 -6.96 -39.25
N SER A 19 24.58 -7.26 -38.66
CA SER A 19 24.65 -8.11 -37.47
C SER A 19 24.30 -7.33 -36.21
N GLY A 20 23.30 -6.43 -36.34
CA GLY A 20 22.67 -5.76 -35.21
C GLY A 20 22.10 -6.80 -34.26
N CYS A 21 22.41 -6.65 -33.00
CA CYS A 21 21.99 -7.44 -31.87
C CYS A 21 20.65 -8.11 -32.13
N LYS A 22 20.64 -9.41 -32.36
CA LYS A 22 19.48 -10.20 -32.05
C LYS A 22 19.22 -9.93 -30.57
N LYS A 23 18.18 -9.15 -30.30
CA LYS A 23 17.62 -9.04 -28.98
C LYS A 23 17.15 -10.44 -28.63
N GLU A 24 18.07 -11.26 -28.11
CA GLU A 24 17.69 -12.54 -27.54
C GLU A 24 16.77 -12.18 -26.37
N GLY A 25 15.48 -12.17 -26.65
CA GLY A 25 14.41 -12.01 -25.70
C GLY A 25 14.27 -13.22 -24.79
N ASN A 26 15.36 -13.89 -24.52
CA ASN A 26 15.45 -14.95 -23.54
C ASN A 26 16.49 -14.55 -22.50
N TYR A 27 16.00 -13.87 -21.50
CA TYR A 27 16.55 -14.09 -20.17
C TYR A 27 16.31 -15.58 -19.89
N PRO A 28 17.34 -16.44 -19.87
CA PRO A 28 17.12 -17.85 -19.59
C PRO A 28 16.63 -17.95 -18.15
N GLY A 29 15.31 -18.10 -18.00
CA GLY A 29 14.71 -18.69 -16.83
C GLY A 29 15.11 -18.13 -15.47
N GLY A 30 14.94 -16.82 -15.24
CA GLY A 30 14.80 -16.34 -13.89
C GLY A 30 13.51 -16.92 -13.31
N VAL A 31 13.58 -17.60 -12.17
CA VAL A 31 12.36 -18.02 -11.47
C VAL A 31 11.55 -16.75 -11.15
N ILE A 32 10.32 -16.70 -11.65
CA ILE A 32 9.42 -15.56 -11.37
C ILE A 32 9.25 -15.48 -9.85
N SER A 33 9.46 -14.29 -9.30
CA SER A 33 9.24 -14.06 -7.87
C SER A 33 7.78 -14.36 -7.52
N PRO A 34 7.49 -15.15 -6.48
CA PRO A 34 6.11 -15.34 -6.03
C PRO A 34 5.52 -14.08 -5.38
N TYR A 35 6.32 -13.04 -5.20
CA TYR A 35 5.94 -11.82 -4.48
C TYR A 35 5.76 -10.64 -5.42
N ILE A 36 4.63 -9.95 -5.28
CA ILE A 36 4.31 -8.68 -5.93
C ILE A 36 4.24 -7.56 -4.89
N ALA A 37 4.60 -6.34 -5.26
CA ALA A 37 4.48 -5.19 -4.37
C ALA A 37 3.01 -4.75 -4.21
N ILE A 38 2.65 -4.26 -3.03
CA ILE A 38 1.31 -3.67 -2.78
C ILE A 38 1.03 -2.54 -3.79
N PHE A 39 2.03 -1.77 -4.15
CA PHE A 39 1.92 -0.73 -5.18
C PHE A 39 1.35 -1.27 -6.50
N ASP A 40 1.91 -2.37 -7.01
CA ASP A 40 1.51 -2.95 -8.29
C ASP A 40 0.12 -3.63 -8.20
N VAL A 41 -0.21 -4.25 -7.06
CA VAL A 41 -1.55 -4.81 -6.82
C VAL A 41 -2.60 -3.70 -6.83
N ARG A 42 -2.36 -2.59 -6.13
CA ARG A 42 -3.29 -1.46 -6.09
C ARG A 42 -3.52 -0.85 -7.47
N ASP A 43 -2.50 -0.84 -8.32
CA ASP A 43 -2.60 -0.30 -9.69
C ASP A 43 -3.52 -1.12 -10.61
N LEU A 44 -3.86 -2.34 -10.25
CA LEU A 44 -4.84 -3.15 -10.99
C LEU A 44 -6.28 -2.61 -10.85
N TYR A 45 -6.59 -1.90 -9.76
CA TYR A 45 -7.91 -1.34 -9.55
C TYR A 45 -8.09 -0.07 -10.40
N LYS A 46 -9.04 -0.10 -11.31
CA LYS A 46 -9.38 1.04 -12.19
C LYS A 46 -10.84 1.50 -12.04
N GLY A 47 -11.50 1.09 -10.95
CA GLY A 47 -12.88 1.42 -10.64
C GLY A 47 -13.80 0.20 -10.54
N ASP A 48 -13.39 -0.92 -11.14
CA ASP A 48 -14.14 -2.18 -11.12
C ASP A 48 -13.44 -3.22 -10.25
N ASP A 49 -14.21 -4.17 -9.73
CA ASP A 49 -13.70 -5.29 -8.94
C ASP A 49 -12.79 -6.18 -9.80
N VAL A 50 -11.64 -6.56 -9.25
CA VAL A 50 -10.63 -7.36 -9.96
C VAL A 50 -10.36 -8.65 -9.20
N THR A 51 -10.69 -9.80 -9.81
CA THR A 51 -10.22 -11.08 -9.29
C THR A 51 -8.71 -11.21 -9.52
N LEU A 52 -7.97 -11.37 -8.44
CA LEU A 52 -6.52 -11.52 -8.47
C LEU A 52 -6.15 -12.94 -8.93
N THR A 53 -5.28 -13.02 -9.91
CA THR A 53 -4.79 -14.28 -10.48
C THR A 53 -3.31 -14.17 -10.80
N LYS A 54 -2.60 -15.28 -10.85
CA LYS A 54 -1.20 -15.28 -11.32
C LYS A 54 -1.02 -14.58 -12.66
N GLY A 55 -2.04 -14.60 -13.52
CA GLY A 55 -2.00 -13.94 -14.83
C GLY A 55 -1.88 -12.42 -14.70
N ASN A 56 -2.74 -11.77 -13.92
CA ASN A 56 -2.71 -10.32 -13.72
C ASN A 56 -1.72 -9.86 -12.63
N LEU A 57 -1.21 -10.79 -11.81
CA LEU A 57 -0.14 -10.55 -10.85
C LEU A 57 1.26 -10.83 -11.42
N PHE A 58 1.40 -10.87 -12.73
CA PHE A 58 2.69 -11.07 -13.44
C PHE A 58 3.43 -12.36 -13.03
N GLY A 59 2.68 -13.43 -12.76
CA GLY A 59 3.22 -14.72 -12.32
C GLY A 59 3.38 -14.86 -10.80
N SER A 60 3.17 -13.80 -10.04
CA SER A 60 3.19 -13.79 -8.58
C SER A 60 1.85 -14.26 -8.00
N ASP A 61 1.81 -14.61 -6.72
CA ASP A 61 0.60 -14.98 -6.00
C ASP A 61 0.57 -14.44 -4.56
N LYS A 62 1.63 -13.74 -4.14
CA LYS A 62 1.79 -13.31 -2.75
C LYS A 62 2.15 -11.83 -2.64
N ILE A 63 1.60 -11.20 -1.61
CA ILE A 63 2.06 -9.92 -1.10
C ILE A 63 2.76 -10.11 0.24
N THR A 64 3.59 -9.15 0.62
CA THR A 64 4.21 -9.09 1.95
C THR A 64 4.10 -7.68 2.49
N GLY A 65 4.08 -7.54 3.81
CA GLY A 65 4.10 -6.22 4.43
C GLY A 65 4.25 -6.29 5.93
N VAL A 66 4.33 -5.12 6.53
CA VAL A 66 4.28 -4.94 7.98
C VAL A 66 2.87 -4.51 8.36
N VAL A 67 2.28 -5.21 9.32
CA VAL A 67 0.95 -4.92 9.85
C VAL A 67 0.97 -3.58 10.58
N VAL A 68 -0.05 -2.75 10.32
CA VAL A 68 -0.28 -1.46 10.97
C VAL A 68 -1.62 -1.39 11.69
N SER A 69 -2.51 -2.35 11.44
CA SER A 69 -3.80 -2.45 12.15
C SER A 69 -3.60 -2.88 13.61
N ASP A 70 -4.28 -2.18 14.52
CA ASP A 70 -4.36 -2.54 15.93
C ASP A 70 -5.83 -2.74 16.32
N HIS A 71 -6.25 -3.99 16.45
CA HIS A 71 -7.61 -4.33 16.84
C HIS A 71 -7.85 -4.21 18.35
N SER A 72 -6.79 -4.18 19.18
CA SER A 72 -6.91 -4.07 20.63
C SER A 72 -7.56 -2.77 21.09
N GLY A 73 -7.37 -1.70 20.29
CA GLY A 73 -7.96 -0.39 20.52
C GLY A 73 -9.46 -0.26 20.14
N GLY A 74 -10.03 -1.24 19.43
CA GLY A 74 -11.42 -1.20 18.98
C GLY A 74 -11.76 -0.06 18.00
N ASN A 75 -10.75 0.52 17.34
CA ASN A 75 -10.89 1.66 16.42
C ASN A 75 -10.76 1.28 14.95
N LEU A 76 -10.99 0.02 14.63
CA LEU A 76 -10.92 -0.51 13.26
C LEU A 76 -12.13 -1.38 12.96
N PRO A 77 -12.61 -1.39 11.69
CA PRO A 77 -13.60 -2.36 11.27
C PRO A 77 -13.11 -3.80 11.50
N GLU A 78 -14.02 -4.65 11.99
CA GLU A 78 -13.71 -6.06 12.21
C GLU A 78 -13.27 -6.75 10.91
N GLY A 79 -12.30 -7.63 11.02
CA GLY A 79 -11.85 -8.47 9.92
C GLY A 79 -10.80 -7.87 9.01
N LEU A 80 -10.48 -6.59 9.12
CA LEU A 80 -9.49 -5.95 8.28
C LEU A 80 -8.07 -6.08 8.85
N LEU A 81 -7.22 -6.83 8.16
CA LEU A 81 -5.77 -6.82 8.36
C LEU A 81 -5.16 -5.75 7.45
N ILE A 82 -4.62 -4.68 8.01
CA ILE A 82 -4.00 -3.59 7.25
C ILE A 82 -2.49 -3.74 7.30
N LEU A 83 -1.87 -3.76 6.14
CA LEU A 83 -0.42 -3.88 6.00
C LEU A 83 0.13 -2.90 4.98
N GLN A 84 1.40 -2.57 5.12
CA GLN A 84 2.10 -1.66 4.22
C GLN A 84 3.49 -2.18 3.84
N ASP A 85 3.96 -1.79 2.64
CA ASP A 85 5.32 -2.10 2.17
C ASP A 85 5.97 -0.92 1.43
N ARG A 86 7.28 -1.06 1.12
CA ARG A 86 8.08 -0.13 0.29
C ARG A 86 8.79 -0.85 -0.85
N ARG A 87 8.30 -2.01 -1.28
CA ARG A 87 9.01 -2.87 -2.25
C ARG A 87 9.18 -2.20 -3.63
N ARG A 88 8.20 -1.40 -4.05
CA ARG A 88 8.23 -0.74 -5.35
C ARG A 88 8.73 0.69 -5.21
N LEU A 89 9.87 1.01 -5.85
CA LEU A 89 10.45 2.36 -5.94
C LEU A 89 10.62 3.05 -4.57
N ASN A 90 10.77 2.27 -3.49
CA ASN A 90 10.82 2.77 -2.12
C ASN A 90 9.60 3.63 -1.71
N GLN A 91 8.47 3.48 -2.42
CA GLN A 91 7.22 4.18 -2.12
C GLN A 91 6.38 3.37 -1.14
N LEU A 92 6.04 3.99 -0.01
CA LEU A 92 5.16 3.36 0.97
C LEU A 92 3.74 3.27 0.40
N ARG A 93 3.19 2.06 0.40
CA ARG A 93 1.79 1.76 0.04
C ARG A 93 1.21 0.78 1.02
N GLY A 94 -0.06 0.96 1.33
CA GLY A 94 -0.82 0.07 2.19
C GLY A 94 -1.97 -0.60 1.45
N ILE A 95 -2.45 -1.68 2.02
CA ILE A 95 -3.64 -2.40 1.58
C ILE A 95 -4.35 -3.01 2.77
N ALA A 96 -5.67 -2.99 2.75
CA ALA A 96 -6.49 -3.78 3.67
C ALA A 96 -6.75 -5.15 3.05
N VAL A 97 -6.71 -6.20 3.85
CA VAL A 97 -7.09 -7.57 3.46
C VAL A 97 -8.13 -8.06 4.46
N ASN A 98 -9.32 -8.38 3.98
CA ASN A 98 -10.37 -8.91 4.84
C ASN A 98 -10.18 -10.41 5.02
N ILE A 99 -9.78 -10.82 6.22
CA ILE A 99 -9.55 -12.21 6.62
C ILE A 99 -10.49 -12.66 7.75
N GLY A 100 -11.49 -11.83 8.08
CA GLY A 100 -12.44 -12.10 9.16
C GLY A 100 -11.84 -11.92 10.56
N ALA A 101 -12.49 -12.48 11.56
CA ALA A 101 -12.13 -12.29 12.97
C ALA A 101 -10.65 -12.58 13.31
N GLU A 102 -9.98 -13.43 12.53
CA GLU A 102 -8.58 -13.78 12.71
C GLU A 102 -7.62 -12.57 12.52
N ALA A 103 -8.09 -11.46 11.92
CA ALA A 103 -7.31 -10.22 11.82
C ALA A 103 -6.84 -9.70 13.18
N ALA A 104 -7.62 -9.92 14.24
CA ALA A 104 -7.29 -9.54 15.62
C ALA A 104 -6.07 -10.28 16.21
N ASN A 105 -5.63 -11.39 15.61
CA ASN A 105 -4.45 -12.14 16.05
C ASN A 105 -3.13 -11.51 15.58
N TYR A 106 -3.20 -10.48 14.75
CA TYR A 106 -2.04 -9.76 14.22
C TYR A 106 -1.94 -8.39 14.88
N VAL A 107 -0.72 -8.01 15.24
CA VAL A 107 -0.46 -6.75 15.94
C VAL A 107 0.47 -5.85 15.10
N PRO A 108 0.48 -4.53 15.33
CA PRO A 108 1.42 -3.64 14.67
C PRO A 108 2.87 -4.12 14.80
N GLY A 109 3.60 -4.13 13.68
CA GLY A 109 4.98 -4.63 13.63
C GLY A 109 5.09 -6.14 13.29
N ASP A 110 4.00 -6.87 13.16
CA ASP A 110 4.04 -8.21 12.58
C ASP A 110 4.37 -8.12 11.08
N SER A 111 5.32 -8.93 10.63
CA SER A 111 5.61 -9.09 9.21
C SER A 111 4.89 -10.31 8.70
N VAL A 112 4.10 -10.13 7.63
CA VAL A 112 3.25 -11.19 7.07
C VAL A 112 3.51 -11.42 5.59
N ILE A 113 3.25 -12.65 5.16
CA ILE A 113 3.09 -13.05 3.76
C ILE A 113 1.65 -13.49 3.58
N ILE A 114 0.99 -12.99 2.54
CA ILE A 114 -0.39 -13.35 2.22
C ILE A 114 -0.46 -13.88 0.79
N ASN A 115 -1.00 -15.08 0.63
CA ASN A 115 -1.39 -15.57 -0.69
C ASN A 115 -2.71 -14.89 -1.07
N VAL A 116 -2.70 -14.15 -2.17
CA VAL A 116 -3.85 -13.35 -2.64
C VAL A 116 -4.45 -13.89 -3.94
N ASP A 117 -3.94 -15.00 -4.47
CA ASP A 117 -4.50 -15.66 -5.67
C ASP A 117 -5.94 -16.11 -5.39
N GLY A 118 -6.86 -15.73 -6.26
CA GLY A 118 -8.30 -15.96 -6.10
C GLY A 118 -9.03 -14.91 -5.26
N GLY A 119 -8.33 -14.03 -4.57
CA GLY A 119 -8.93 -12.89 -3.86
C GLY A 119 -9.51 -11.85 -4.83
N VAL A 120 -10.40 -10.99 -4.34
CA VAL A 120 -11.01 -9.92 -5.11
C VAL A 120 -10.55 -8.57 -4.57
N LEU A 121 -9.84 -7.81 -5.40
CA LEU A 121 -9.49 -6.41 -5.12
C LEU A 121 -10.69 -5.53 -5.45
N LYS A 122 -11.23 -4.86 -4.46
CA LYS A 122 -12.41 -4.00 -4.60
C LYS A 122 -12.42 -2.86 -3.61
N ARG A 123 -13.26 -1.87 -3.85
CA ARG A 123 -13.53 -0.80 -2.88
C ARG A 123 -14.80 -1.11 -2.11
N GLU A 124 -14.68 -1.24 -0.81
CA GLU A 124 -15.81 -1.51 0.10
C GLU A 124 -15.78 -0.51 1.26
N ASN A 125 -16.91 0.10 1.55
CA ASN A 125 -17.04 1.18 2.54
C ASN A 125 -15.97 2.28 2.40
N GLY A 126 -15.65 2.64 1.15
CA GLY A 126 -14.64 3.66 0.84
C GLY A 126 -13.19 3.16 0.85
N THR A 127 -12.89 1.97 1.34
CA THR A 127 -11.52 1.44 1.46
C THR A 127 -11.21 0.43 0.35
N LEU A 128 -10.07 0.59 -0.34
CA LEU A 128 -9.57 -0.40 -1.28
C LEU A 128 -9.02 -1.60 -0.50
N GLN A 129 -9.61 -2.77 -0.71
CA GLN A 129 -9.27 -3.97 0.04
C GLN A 129 -9.27 -5.23 -0.84
N ILE A 130 -8.61 -6.25 -0.37
CA ILE A 130 -8.67 -7.60 -0.93
C ILE A 130 -9.61 -8.42 -0.06
N THR A 131 -10.65 -9.00 -0.66
CA THR A 131 -11.63 -9.87 0.00
C THR A 131 -11.52 -11.30 -0.53
N GLY A 132 -12.19 -12.26 0.14
CA GLY A 132 -12.16 -13.66 -0.29
C GLY A 132 -10.84 -14.39 -0.01
N VAL A 133 -9.96 -13.79 0.79
CA VAL A 133 -8.71 -14.41 1.25
C VAL A 133 -8.98 -15.10 2.58
N PRO A 134 -8.81 -16.43 2.69
CA PRO A 134 -8.98 -17.12 3.97
C PRO A 134 -7.83 -16.79 4.93
N ALA A 135 -8.09 -16.77 6.24
CA ALA A 135 -7.07 -16.52 7.25
C ALA A 135 -5.87 -17.48 7.15
N ALA A 136 -6.10 -18.72 6.73
CA ALA A 136 -5.04 -19.73 6.50
C ALA A 136 -4.06 -19.34 5.38
N ALA A 137 -4.41 -18.38 4.51
CA ALA A 137 -3.52 -17.85 3.48
C ALA A 137 -2.49 -16.85 4.03
N VAL A 138 -2.62 -16.44 5.29
CA VAL A 138 -1.72 -15.49 5.96
C VAL A 138 -0.68 -16.24 6.77
N THR A 139 0.59 -15.95 6.53
CA THR A 139 1.71 -16.50 7.29
C THR A 139 2.44 -15.37 8.00
N LYS A 140 2.48 -15.41 9.34
CA LYS A 140 3.32 -14.50 10.12
C LYS A 140 4.77 -14.97 10.05
N VAL A 141 5.67 -14.08 9.60
CA VAL A 141 7.10 -14.37 9.38
C VAL A 141 7.94 -13.89 10.55
N ALA A 142 7.60 -12.73 11.12
CA ALA A 142 8.31 -12.11 12.21
C ALA A 142 7.39 -11.15 12.97
N SER A 143 7.81 -10.74 14.16
CA SER A 143 7.14 -9.69 14.96
C SER A 143 8.15 -8.59 15.34
N GLY A 144 7.64 -7.45 15.81
CA GLY A 144 8.45 -6.34 16.29
C GLY A 144 9.26 -5.64 15.19
N LYS A 145 8.76 -5.64 13.96
CA LYS A 145 9.39 -4.89 12.86
C LYS A 145 9.08 -3.41 13.00
N ASP A 146 10.04 -2.59 12.62
CA ASP A 146 9.83 -1.15 12.50
C ASP A 146 8.72 -0.86 11.50
N ILE A 147 7.81 0.04 11.91
CA ILE A 147 6.71 0.48 11.06
C ILE A 147 7.10 1.82 10.44
N PRO A 148 7.31 1.87 9.12
CA PRO A 148 7.55 3.14 8.43
C PRO A 148 6.36 4.08 8.58
N VAL A 149 6.60 5.34 8.96
CA VAL A 149 5.57 6.36 9.10
C VAL A 149 5.79 7.44 8.05
N ASN A 150 4.77 7.77 7.28
CA ASN A 150 4.78 8.96 6.43
C ASN A 150 4.44 10.19 7.26
N ARG A 151 5.41 11.12 7.40
CA ARG A 151 5.14 12.46 7.93
C ARG A 151 4.62 13.32 6.79
N VAL A 152 3.38 13.78 6.89
CA VAL A 152 2.69 14.41 5.77
C VAL A 152 1.72 15.49 6.24
N GLN A 153 1.51 16.52 5.41
CA GLN A 153 0.51 17.56 5.64
C GLN A 153 -0.88 17.07 5.21
N ALA A 154 -1.93 17.55 5.89
CA ALA A 154 -3.31 17.22 5.57
C ALA A 154 -3.68 17.54 4.11
N SER A 155 -3.20 18.68 3.59
CA SER A 155 -3.41 19.07 2.19
C SER A 155 -2.86 18.05 1.18
N LEU A 156 -1.72 17.42 1.46
CA LEU A 156 -1.11 16.42 0.58
C LEU A 156 -1.88 15.09 0.62
N ILE A 157 -2.43 14.72 1.79
CA ILE A 157 -3.30 13.54 1.91
C ILE A 157 -4.56 13.77 1.07
N ASN A 158 -5.20 14.94 1.22
CA ASN A 158 -6.42 15.27 0.47
C ASN A 158 -6.20 15.34 -1.05
N ALA A 159 -5.03 15.81 -1.48
CA ALA A 159 -4.69 15.89 -2.90
C ALA A 159 -4.36 14.52 -3.52
N ASN A 160 -3.94 13.55 -2.73
CA ASN A 160 -3.49 12.23 -3.21
C ASN A 160 -3.89 11.12 -2.23
N PRO A 161 -5.18 10.95 -1.92
CA PRO A 161 -5.63 10.01 -0.89
C PRO A 161 -5.19 8.57 -1.17
N GLU A 162 -5.13 8.16 -2.42
CA GLU A 162 -4.72 6.83 -2.84
C GLU A 162 -3.28 6.47 -2.46
N LYS A 163 -2.40 7.48 -2.27
CA LYS A 163 -1.01 7.25 -1.85
C LYS A 163 -0.89 6.92 -0.37
N TYR A 164 -1.82 7.43 0.44
CA TYR A 164 -1.77 7.35 1.89
C TYR A 164 -2.78 6.36 2.47
N GLU A 165 -3.76 5.95 1.67
CA GLU A 165 -4.77 4.97 2.07
C GLU A 165 -4.12 3.69 2.59
N SER A 166 -4.60 3.20 3.74
CA SER A 166 -4.09 2.00 4.43
C SER A 166 -2.60 2.10 4.83
N THR A 167 -2.04 3.31 4.96
CA THR A 167 -0.69 3.51 5.49
C THR A 167 -0.72 4.24 6.82
N LEU A 168 0.30 4.04 7.63
CA LEU A 168 0.51 4.82 8.84
C LEU A 168 1.06 6.20 8.47
N VAL A 169 0.33 7.25 8.86
CA VAL A 169 0.73 8.65 8.63
C VAL A 169 0.86 9.39 9.96
N ALA A 170 1.73 10.39 9.98
CA ALA A 170 1.83 11.34 11.08
C ALA A 170 1.63 12.76 10.55
N ILE A 171 0.61 13.44 11.05
CA ILE A 171 0.38 14.87 10.80
C ILE A 171 1.03 15.63 11.95
N VAL A 172 2.04 16.43 11.62
CA VAL A 172 2.83 17.16 12.62
C VAL A 172 2.17 18.51 12.90
N LYS A 173 2.00 18.86 14.18
CA LYS A 173 1.44 20.15 14.65
C LYS A 173 -0.03 20.36 14.24
N GLY A 174 -0.81 19.29 14.22
CA GLY A 174 -2.26 19.41 14.04
C GLY A 174 -2.99 19.83 15.33
N GLY A 175 -4.10 20.53 15.18
CA GLY A 175 -5.05 20.82 16.25
C GLY A 175 -6.48 20.64 15.75
N PHE A 176 -7.43 20.47 16.67
CA PHE A 176 -8.85 20.41 16.28
C PHE A 176 -9.38 21.77 15.88
N ASN A 177 -10.21 21.82 14.84
CA ASN A 177 -10.87 23.03 14.35
C ASN A 177 -12.34 22.72 13.98
N PRO A 178 -13.34 23.24 14.71
CA PRO A 178 -13.19 24.16 15.87
C PRO A 178 -12.50 23.48 17.07
N LEU A 179 -12.00 24.29 18.01
CA LEU A 179 -11.48 23.77 19.27
C LEU A 179 -12.59 23.02 20.00
N PRO A 180 -12.33 21.83 20.55
CA PRO A 180 -13.33 21.09 21.32
C PRO A 180 -13.77 21.85 22.55
N ALA A 181 -15.05 21.69 22.95
CA ALA A 181 -15.53 22.11 24.24
C ALA A 181 -14.89 21.24 25.34
N PRO A 182 -14.86 21.73 26.62
CA PRO A 182 -14.27 20.97 27.72
C PRO A 182 -14.95 19.63 28.00
N THR A 183 -16.19 19.46 27.52
CA THR A 183 -16.98 18.21 27.65
C THR A 183 -16.88 17.27 26.43
N ASP A 184 -16.21 17.72 25.36
CA ASP A 184 -16.11 16.91 24.16
C ASP A 184 -15.16 15.73 24.35
N VAL A 185 -15.56 14.61 23.79
CA VAL A 185 -14.77 13.35 23.78
C VAL A 185 -14.25 13.04 22.38
N LEU A 186 -13.33 12.09 22.26
CA LEU A 186 -12.72 11.74 20.99
C LEU A 186 -13.67 11.02 20.02
N ALA A 187 -14.75 10.39 20.50
CA ALA A 187 -15.69 9.66 19.66
C ALA A 187 -16.23 10.49 18.48
N GLY A 188 -16.47 9.82 17.37
CA GLY A 188 -17.03 10.41 16.15
C GLY A 188 -16.00 11.17 15.32
N ASP A 189 -16.51 12.03 14.45
CA ASP A 189 -15.71 12.79 13.50
C ASP A 189 -15.24 14.11 14.10
N LYS A 190 -13.94 14.36 13.97
CA LYS A 190 -13.33 15.63 14.38
C LYS A 190 -12.44 16.16 13.27
N MET A 191 -12.63 17.45 12.95
CA MET A 191 -11.78 18.10 11.97
C MET A 191 -10.43 18.45 12.61
N LEU A 192 -9.36 17.93 12.03
CA LEU A 192 -7.97 18.26 12.36
C LEU A 192 -7.44 19.26 11.33
N ASN A 193 -6.80 20.34 11.77
CA ASN A 193 -6.12 21.32 10.92
C ASN A 193 -4.66 21.42 11.33
N ASP A 194 -3.75 21.31 10.35
CA ASP A 194 -2.29 21.39 10.55
C ASP A 194 -1.68 22.71 10.06
N GLY A 195 -2.53 23.69 9.73
CA GLY A 195 -2.13 24.97 9.15
C GLY A 195 -1.98 24.94 7.62
N PHE A 196 -2.04 23.77 7.00
CA PHE A 196 -1.95 23.57 5.54
C PHE A 196 -3.23 22.99 4.96
N GLY A 197 -4.07 22.37 5.78
CA GLY A 197 -5.33 21.80 5.33
C GLY A 197 -6.13 21.18 6.49
N ASN A 198 -7.35 20.81 6.17
CA ASN A 198 -8.24 20.09 7.08
C ASN A 198 -8.28 18.62 6.70
N ILE A 199 -8.32 17.73 7.68
CA ILE A 199 -8.59 16.31 7.49
C ILE A 199 -9.52 15.82 8.59
N ASN A 200 -10.43 14.90 8.25
CA ASN A 200 -11.31 14.29 9.23
C ASN A 200 -10.56 13.20 10.00
N LEU A 201 -10.59 13.29 11.32
CA LEU A 201 -10.17 12.24 12.24
C LEU A 201 -11.42 11.54 12.77
N HIS A 202 -11.59 10.28 12.40
CA HIS A 202 -12.69 9.46 12.88
C HIS A 202 -12.23 8.57 14.05
N THR A 203 -13.05 8.55 15.11
CA THR A 203 -12.87 7.62 16.23
C THR A 203 -14.16 6.82 16.41
N GLU A 204 -14.06 5.50 16.25
CA GLU A 204 -15.20 4.60 16.45
C GLU A 204 -15.75 4.71 17.88
N ALA A 205 -17.06 4.60 18.03
CA ALA A 205 -17.70 4.65 19.36
C ALA A 205 -17.27 3.45 20.26
N SER A 206 -16.84 2.35 19.65
CA SER A 206 -16.30 1.17 20.32
C SER A 206 -14.83 1.30 20.72
N ALA A 207 -14.14 2.34 20.26
CA ALA A 207 -12.72 2.53 20.56
C ALA A 207 -12.48 2.74 22.05
N THR A 208 -11.42 2.13 22.57
CA THR A 208 -11.04 2.26 24.00
C THR A 208 -10.79 3.71 24.41
N ILE A 209 -10.43 4.57 23.44
CA ILE A 209 -10.18 5.99 23.63
C ILE A 209 -11.42 6.87 23.37
N ALA A 210 -12.54 6.31 22.92
CA ALA A 210 -13.71 7.07 22.45
C ALA A 210 -14.20 8.10 23.47
N ASN A 211 -14.25 7.71 24.75
CA ASN A 211 -14.71 8.56 25.85
C ASN A 211 -13.62 9.42 26.50
N ASN A 212 -12.38 9.37 25.98
CA ASN A 212 -11.33 10.25 26.48
C ASN A 212 -11.65 11.70 26.10
N PRO A 213 -11.34 12.68 26.97
CA PRO A 213 -11.52 14.10 26.65
C PRO A 213 -10.76 14.46 25.36
N ALA A 214 -11.43 15.18 24.47
CA ALA A 214 -10.77 15.72 23.29
C ALA A 214 -9.75 16.81 23.73
N PRO A 215 -8.51 16.77 23.25
CA PRO A 215 -7.51 17.77 23.61
C PRO A 215 -7.92 19.17 23.17
N ILE A 216 -7.97 20.09 24.12
CA ILE A 216 -8.30 21.53 23.90
C ILE A 216 -7.07 22.39 23.59
N LEU A 217 -5.87 21.79 23.60
CA LEU A 217 -4.63 22.47 23.23
C LEU A 217 -4.50 22.57 21.72
N ALA A 218 -4.09 23.74 21.24
CA ALA A 218 -3.93 24.03 19.80
C ALA A 218 -2.78 23.26 19.12
N ASN A 219 -2.00 22.49 19.87
CA ASN A 219 -0.87 21.70 19.34
C ASN A 219 -0.95 20.27 19.90
N LEU A 220 -1.35 19.35 19.06
CA LEU A 220 -1.12 17.92 19.26
C LEU A 220 0.29 17.61 18.70
N TYR A 221 1.16 17.12 19.54
CA TYR A 221 2.52 16.69 19.16
C TYR A 221 2.51 15.21 18.83
#